data_a82851fc649df8fbab808d52b76a0596
#
_entry.id   a82851fc649df8fbab808d52b76a0596
#
_cell.length_a   1.000
_cell.length_b   1.000
_cell.length_c   1.000
_cell.angle_alpha   90.00
_cell.angle_beta   90.00
_cell.angle_gamma   90.00
#
_symmetry.space_group_name_H-M   'P 1'
#
loop_
_entity.id
_entity.type
_entity.pdbx_description
1 polymer ?
#
loop_
_entity_poly.entity_id
_entity_poly.type
_entity_poly.pdbx_seq_one_letter_code
_entity_poly.pdbx_strand_id
1 'polypeptide(L)'
;MLQGAIARFDSRYPPRAARNGRPGSIMLSAIVFCENAQQSGKIDAAEFLVRSLSSLIRANVEGLLGDVAIAGPLGQGLGLVADQASCSLFEAASEREWLRRAIEAARGPELFLLRSGFATQTGFIEEAGDFLRARSASDPGSRNAALLRAEPETFIERLFPRTAPLAGLIAPRDRCVELSAKKSTSQFTALARSFRSAAALRTNARRIG
;
A
#
# COMPACT_ATOMS: atom_id res chain seq x y z
N MET A 1 -23.90 -26.90 4.29
CA MET A 1 -24.14 -25.93 5.37
C MET A 1 -22.81 -25.62 6.03
N LEU A 2 -22.16 -24.54 5.62
CA LEU A 2 -20.98 -23.97 6.28
C LEU A 2 -21.16 -22.47 6.26
N GLN A 3 -21.97 -22.00 7.22
CA GLN A 3 -22.15 -20.60 7.52
C GLN A 3 -20.99 -20.11 8.40
N GLY A 4 -20.31 -19.06 7.94
CA GLY A 4 -19.98 -17.91 8.76
C GLY A 4 -18.86 -18.05 9.77
N ALA A 5 -17.62 -17.91 9.35
CA ALA A 5 -16.62 -17.24 10.18
C ALA A 5 -16.53 -15.78 9.76
N ILE A 6 -17.51 -14.98 10.17
CA ILE A 6 -17.38 -13.53 10.21
C ILE A 6 -16.40 -13.25 11.34
N ALA A 7 -15.18 -12.86 11.01
CA ALA A 7 -14.22 -12.36 11.98
C ALA A 7 -14.87 -11.21 12.75
N ARG A 8 -15.15 -11.43 14.03
CA ARG A 8 -15.63 -10.42 14.96
C ARG A 8 -14.52 -9.38 15.08
N PHE A 9 -14.79 -8.21 14.57
CA PHE A 9 -14.04 -7.01 14.83
C PHE A 9 -14.14 -6.72 16.32
N ASP A 10 -13.08 -7.06 17.09
CA ASP A 10 -13.04 -6.80 18.52
C ASP A 10 -12.79 -5.31 18.75
N SER A 11 -13.89 -4.61 19.09
CA SER A 11 -13.96 -3.18 19.38
C SER A 11 -13.20 -2.75 20.65
N ARG A 12 -12.21 -3.50 21.10
CA ARG A 12 -11.49 -3.22 22.35
C ARG A 12 -10.37 -2.19 22.25
N TYR A 13 -10.05 -1.69 21.07
CA TYR A 13 -9.21 -0.53 20.95
C TYR A 13 -10.07 0.70 20.68
N PRO A 14 -10.21 1.58 21.69
CA PRO A 14 -10.78 2.90 21.42
C PRO A 14 -9.94 3.54 20.33
N PRO A 15 -10.54 4.31 19.39
CA PRO A 15 -9.80 5.04 18.40
C PRO A 15 -8.75 5.85 19.18
N ARG A 16 -7.48 5.56 18.92
CA ARG A 16 -6.36 6.29 19.53
C ARG A 16 -6.63 7.75 19.21
N ALA A 17 -7.05 8.50 20.24
CA ALA A 17 -7.44 9.90 20.11
C ALA A 17 -6.41 10.58 19.22
N ALA A 18 -6.89 11.32 18.21
CA ALA A 18 -6.10 12.03 17.24
C ALA A 18 -4.94 12.72 17.99
N ARG A 19 -3.74 12.11 17.92
CA ARG A 19 -2.54 12.76 18.43
C ARG A 19 -2.37 13.98 17.56
N ASN A 20 -2.69 15.13 18.15
CA ASN A 20 -2.45 16.50 17.69
C ASN A 20 -1.83 16.59 16.29
N GLY A 21 -2.58 16.16 15.27
CA GLY A 21 -2.25 16.43 13.90
C GLY A 21 -2.36 17.94 13.73
N ARG A 22 -1.28 18.57 13.31
CA ARG A 22 -1.34 19.96 12.85
C ARG A 22 -2.53 20.08 11.89
N PRO A 23 -3.41 21.08 12.01
CA PRO A 23 -4.51 21.25 11.08
C PRO A 23 -3.92 21.35 9.67
N GLY A 24 -4.29 20.40 8.78
CA GLY A 24 -3.78 20.31 7.42
C GLY A 24 -2.81 19.15 7.14
N SER A 25 -2.49 18.28 8.10
CA SER A 25 -1.69 17.09 7.84
C SER A 25 -2.51 16.06 7.06
N ILE A 26 -2.20 15.91 5.78
CA ILE A 26 -2.78 14.84 4.94
C ILE A 26 -2.07 13.55 5.32
N MET A 27 -2.81 12.60 5.88
CA MET A 27 -2.28 11.28 6.24
C MET A 27 -2.69 10.24 5.20
N LEU A 28 -1.76 9.34 4.89
CA LEU A 28 -1.96 8.18 4.03
C LEU A 28 -2.48 7.00 4.85
N SER A 29 -3.42 6.24 4.28
CA SER A 29 -3.66 4.86 4.69
C SER A 29 -2.74 3.94 3.88
N ALA A 30 -1.83 3.25 4.55
CA ALA A 30 -0.93 2.32 3.89
C ALA A 30 -1.54 0.91 3.84
N ILE A 31 -1.45 0.26 2.69
CA ILE A 31 -1.82 -1.14 2.49
C ILE A 31 -0.59 -1.88 1.96
N VAL A 32 0.00 -2.74 2.79
CA VAL A 32 1.07 -3.64 2.34
C VAL A 32 0.42 -4.94 1.88
N PHE A 33 0.60 -5.28 0.61
CA PHE A 33 -0.07 -6.43 0.04
C PHE A 33 0.91 -7.50 -0.45
N CYS A 34 0.55 -8.77 -0.21
CA CYS A 34 1.26 -9.94 -0.68
C CYS A 34 0.60 -10.46 -1.95
N GLU A 35 1.36 -10.56 -3.05
CA GLU A 35 0.93 -11.32 -4.21
C GLU A 35 1.17 -12.82 -3.96
N ASN A 36 0.52 -13.68 -4.75
CA ASN A 36 0.67 -15.13 -4.58
C ASN A 36 2.15 -15.54 -4.62
N ALA A 37 2.66 -16.06 -3.53
CA ALA A 37 4.06 -16.44 -3.31
C ALA A 37 4.51 -17.64 -4.15
N GLN A 38 3.74 -18.09 -5.13
CA GLN A 38 4.11 -19.23 -5.99
C GLN A 38 5.38 -19.02 -6.84
N GLN A 39 5.98 -17.82 -6.80
CA GLN A 39 7.15 -17.49 -7.63
C GLN A 39 8.48 -17.40 -6.88
N SER A 40 8.52 -17.50 -5.55
CA SER A 40 9.78 -17.38 -4.80
C SER A 40 9.97 -18.55 -3.84
N GLY A 41 10.53 -19.60 -4.35
CA GLY A 41 10.68 -20.91 -3.68
C GLY A 41 11.65 -21.00 -2.51
N LYS A 42 11.97 -19.95 -1.76
CA LYS A 42 12.88 -20.05 -0.60
C LYS A 42 12.66 -19.09 0.55
N ILE A 43 11.88 -18.03 0.42
CA ILE A 43 11.69 -17.05 1.49
C ILE A 43 10.21 -16.99 1.85
N ASP A 44 9.93 -17.03 3.15
CA ASP A 44 8.56 -16.98 3.68
C ASP A 44 7.92 -15.62 3.34
N ALA A 45 6.68 -15.64 2.82
CA ALA A 45 5.91 -14.43 2.53
C ALA A 45 5.80 -13.51 3.76
N ALA A 46 5.76 -14.10 4.95
CA ALA A 46 5.75 -13.38 6.21
C ALA A 46 7.05 -12.59 6.44
N GLU A 47 8.22 -13.12 6.07
CA GLU A 47 9.49 -12.41 6.23
C GLU A 47 9.56 -11.17 5.32
N PHE A 48 9.16 -11.30 4.06
CA PHE A 48 9.08 -10.15 3.15
C PHE A 48 8.11 -9.10 3.66
N LEU A 49 6.97 -9.52 4.19
CA LEU A 49 5.97 -8.62 4.75
C LEU A 49 6.53 -7.85 5.96
N VAL A 50 7.18 -8.54 6.91
CA VAL A 50 7.80 -7.91 8.09
C VAL A 50 8.82 -6.86 7.68
N ARG A 51 9.69 -7.17 6.71
CA ARG A 51 10.71 -6.22 6.23
C ARG A 51 10.07 -5.02 5.53
N SER A 52 9.02 -5.23 4.73
CA SER A 52 8.28 -4.14 4.08
C SER A 52 7.60 -3.24 5.11
N LEU A 53 6.92 -3.81 6.11
CA LEU A 53 6.31 -3.07 7.22
C LEU A 53 7.34 -2.28 8.02
N SER A 54 8.50 -2.88 8.30
CA SER A 54 9.58 -2.21 9.02
C SER A 54 10.06 -0.94 8.33
N SER A 55 10.05 -0.91 6.98
CA SER A 55 10.42 0.28 6.22
C SER A 55 9.42 1.44 6.38
N LEU A 56 8.20 1.15 6.83
CA LEU A 56 7.13 2.14 7.03
C LEU A 56 7.11 2.72 8.45
N ILE A 57 7.88 2.16 9.41
CA ILE A 57 7.86 2.60 10.81
C ILE A 57 8.19 4.09 10.90
N ARG A 58 9.22 4.56 10.21
CA ARG A 58 9.61 5.97 10.21
C ARG A 58 8.50 6.86 9.68
N ALA A 59 7.86 6.49 8.57
CA ALA A 59 6.74 7.23 7.98
C ALA A 59 5.54 7.32 8.94
N ASN A 60 5.29 6.26 9.72
CA ASN A 60 4.26 6.24 10.75
C ASN A 60 4.62 7.16 11.94
N VAL A 61 5.87 7.12 12.40
CA VAL A 61 6.36 7.97 13.51
C VAL A 61 6.34 9.45 13.13
N GLU A 62 6.72 9.80 11.92
CA GLU A 62 6.72 11.17 11.40
C GLU A 62 5.29 11.67 11.03
N GLY A 63 4.26 10.81 11.14
CA GLY A 63 2.86 11.18 10.96
C GLY A 63 2.41 11.27 9.50
N LEU A 64 3.19 10.72 8.56
CA LEU A 64 2.77 10.58 7.17
C LEU A 64 1.68 9.49 7.02
N LEU A 65 1.76 8.42 7.83
CA LEU A 65 0.80 7.33 7.82
C LEU A 65 -0.18 7.46 8.99
N GLY A 66 -1.48 7.33 8.70
CA GLY A 66 -2.57 7.34 9.69
C GLY A 66 -2.95 5.94 10.16
N ASP A 67 -2.93 4.98 9.25
CA ASP A 67 -3.22 3.58 9.50
C ASP A 67 -2.45 2.69 8.52
N VAL A 68 -2.24 1.44 8.94
CA VAL A 68 -1.58 0.41 8.13
C VAL A 68 -2.43 -0.84 8.12
N ALA A 69 -2.62 -1.40 6.94
CA ALA A 69 -3.32 -2.66 6.72
C ALA A 69 -2.44 -3.64 5.93
N ILE A 70 -2.70 -4.92 6.12
CA ILE A 70 -2.10 -6.01 5.38
C ILE A 70 -3.18 -6.65 4.51
N ALA A 71 -2.84 -6.97 3.27
CA ALA A 71 -3.75 -7.64 2.36
C ALA A 71 -3.03 -8.76 1.60
N GLY A 72 -3.73 -9.87 1.33
CA GLY A 72 -3.11 -10.98 0.61
C GLY A 72 -3.97 -12.24 0.52
N PRO A 73 -3.42 -13.30 -0.07
CA PRO A 73 -4.10 -14.57 -0.19
C PRO A 73 -4.17 -15.32 1.14
N LEU A 74 -5.19 -16.17 1.26
CA LEU A 74 -5.37 -17.03 2.42
C LEU A 74 -4.20 -18.01 2.60
N GLY A 75 -3.90 -18.34 3.87
CA GLY A 75 -3.00 -19.44 4.21
C GLY A 75 -1.50 -19.12 4.09
N GLN A 76 -1.12 -17.86 4.01
CA GLN A 76 0.30 -17.43 3.97
C GLN A 76 0.84 -16.95 5.32
N GLY A 77 0.18 -17.24 6.42
CA GLY A 77 0.65 -16.86 7.75
C GLY A 77 0.59 -15.36 8.05
N LEU A 78 -0.10 -14.57 7.22
CA LEU A 78 -0.17 -13.12 7.34
C LEU A 78 -0.83 -12.67 8.65
N GLY A 79 -1.71 -13.50 9.23
CA GLY A 79 -2.41 -13.22 10.48
C GLY A 79 -1.45 -12.99 11.65
N LEU A 80 -0.41 -13.83 11.77
CA LEU A 80 0.57 -13.67 12.85
C LEU A 80 1.30 -12.32 12.74
N VAL A 81 1.67 -11.92 11.54
CA VAL A 81 2.34 -10.63 11.31
C VAL A 81 1.40 -9.47 11.61
N ALA A 82 0.12 -9.58 11.18
CA ALA A 82 -0.88 -8.56 11.42
C ALA A 82 -1.13 -8.35 12.92
N ASP A 83 -1.23 -9.43 13.69
CA ASP A 83 -1.42 -9.39 15.14
C ASP A 83 -0.21 -8.72 15.83
N GLN A 84 1.01 -9.11 15.48
CA GLN A 84 2.23 -8.55 16.05
C GLN A 84 2.42 -7.07 15.69
N ALA A 85 2.09 -6.69 14.45
CA ALA A 85 2.20 -5.31 13.98
C ALA A 85 0.99 -4.44 14.34
N SER A 86 -0.06 -5.02 14.95
CA SER A 86 -1.34 -4.35 15.22
C SER A 86 -1.96 -3.72 13.97
N CYS A 87 -1.85 -4.42 12.83
CA CYS A 87 -2.39 -4.02 11.55
C CYS A 87 -3.74 -4.70 11.28
N SER A 88 -4.61 -4.04 10.52
CA SER A 88 -5.80 -4.68 9.97
C SER A 88 -5.41 -5.70 8.90
N LEU A 89 -6.09 -6.86 8.86
CA LEU A 89 -5.81 -7.92 7.89
C LEU A 89 -7.00 -8.15 6.95
N PHE A 90 -6.70 -8.26 5.65
CA PHE A 90 -7.67 -8.55 4.60
C PHE A 90 -7.18 -9.72 3.75
N GLU A 91 -7.69 -10.91 4.03
CA GLU A 91 -7.38 -12.11 3.27
C GLU A 91 -8.58 -12.56 2.44
N ALA A 92 -8.31 -13.03 1.22
CA ALA A 92 -9.30 -13.68 0.36
C ALA A 92 -8.62 -14.59 -0.67
N ALA A 93 -9.42 -15.43 -1.34
CA ALA A 93 -8.92 -16.35 -2.36
C ALA A 93 -8.42 -15.66 -3.63
N SER A 94 -8.90 -14.44 -3.93
CA SER A 94 -8.52 -13.70 -5.14
C SER A 94 -7.91 -12.34 -4.78
N GLU A 95 -6.93 -11.91 -5.61
CA GLU A 95 -6.29 -10.61 -5.49
C GLU A 95 -7.30 -9.46 -5.53
N ARG A 96 -8.26 -9.56 -6.44
CA ARG A 96 -9.33 -8.58 -6.56
C ARG A 96 -10.09 -8.39 -5.25
N GLU A 97 -10.39 -9.48 -4.54
CA GLU A 97 -11.24 -9.43 -3.37
C GLU A 97 -10.51 -8.85 -2.17
N TRP A 98 -9.30 -9.32 -1.85
CA TRP A 98 -8.55 -8.79 -0.71
C TRP A 98 -8.09 -7.34 -0.99
N LEU A 99 -7.69 -7.01 -2.23
CA LEU A 99 -7.31 -5.65 -2.58
C LEU A 99 -8.49 -4.68 -2.44
N ARG A 100 -9.66 -5.03 -2.98
CA ARG A 100 -10.86 -4.22 -2.87
C ARG A 100 -11.27 -4.02 -1.41
N ARG A 101 -11.32 -5.09 -0.60
CA ARG A 101 -11.68 -5.00 0.82
C ARG A 101 -10.73 -4.09 1.58
N ALA A 102 -9.44 -4.18 1.34
CA ALA A 102 -8.45 -3.33 1.99
C ALA A 102 -8.61 -1.86 1.60
N ILE A 103 -8.85 -1.56 0.31
CA ILE A 103 -9.09 -0.21 -0.20
C ILE A 103 -10.36 0.40 0.41
N GLU A 104 -11.46 -0.37 0.46
CA GLU A 104 -12.73 0.07 1.02
C GLU A 104 -12.65 0.34 2.52
N ALA A 105 -11.85 -0.45 3.26
CA ALA A 105 -11.69 -0.33 4.71
C ALA A 105 -10.69 0.77 5.14
N ALA A 106 -9.88 1.27 4.23
CA ALA A 106 -8.91 2.32 4.51
C ALA A 106 -9.61 3.60 5.01
N ARG A 107 -9.02 4.26 6.00
CA ARG A 107 -9.65 5.39 6.70
C ARG A 107 -9.28 6.75 6.10
N GLY A 108 -8.07 6.86 5.57
CA GLY A 108 -7.56 8.10 4.99
C GLY A 108 -8.13 8.39 3.60
N PRO A 109 -8.15 9.66 3.18
CA PRO A 109 -8.56 10.06 1.84
C PRO A 109 -7.55 9.65 0.76
N GLU A 110 -6.31 9.39 1.19
CA GLU A 110 -5.19 9.03 0.35
C GLU A 110 -4.67 7.65 0.73
N LEU A 111 -4.39 6.84 -0.28
CA LEU A 111 -3.84 5.50 -0.12
C LEU A 111 -2.37 5.45 -0.53
N PHE A 112 -1.60 4.66 0.21
CA PHE A 112 -0.30 4.16 -0.23
C PHE A 112 -0.35 2.64 -0.32
N LEU A 113 -0.40 2.10 -1.53
CA LEU A 113 -0.32 0.67 -1.79
C LEU A 113 1.15 0.31 -1.96
N LEU A 114 1.67 -0.58 -1.12
CA LEU A 114 3.05 -1.08 -1.18
C LEU A 114 3.04 -2.59 -1.36
N ARG A 115 3.73 -3.07 -2.38
CA ARG A 115 3.94 -4.48 -2.62
C ARG A 115 4.91 -5.07 -1.61
N SER A 116 4.58 -6.19 -0.99
CA SER A 116 5.48 -6.96 -0.13
C SER A 116 6.74 -7.37 -0.93
N GLY A 117 7.89 -7.42 -0.26
CA GLY A 117 9.18 -7.61 -0.93
C GLY A 117 9.86 -6.32 -1.39
N PHE A 118 9.26 -5.16 -1.11
CA PHE A 118 9.85 -3.85 -1.35
C PHE A 118 9.89 -3.03 -0.06
N ALA A 119 10.96 -2.27 0.12
CA ALA A 119 11.14 -1.34 1.22
C ALA A 119 11.25 0.09 0.69
N THR A 120 10.56 1.03 1.33
CA THR A 120 10.74 2.46 1.05
C THR A 120 12.13 2.91 1.50
N GLN A 121 12.74 3.79 0.70
CA GLN A 121 14.06 4.36 1.00
C GLN A 121 13.95 5.72 1.69
N THR A 122 15.10 6.19 2.20
CA THR A 122 15.27 7.56 2.70
C THR A 122 14.87 8.54 1.59
N GLY A 123 14.09 9.57 1.94
CA GLY A 123 13.56 10.54 0.97
C GLY A 123 12.13 10.24 0.52
N PHE A 124 11.62 9.01 0.68
CA PHE A 124 10.23 8.69 0.35
C PHE A 124 9.24 9.55 1.14
N ILE A 125 9.51 9.77 2.43
CA ILE A 125 8.60 10.51 3.32
C ILE A 125 8.47 11.96 2.87
N GLU A 126 9.60 12.60 2.60
CA GLU A 126 9.67 13.98 2.14
C GLU A 126 8.98 14.12 0.78
N GLU A 127 9.31 13.24 -0.17
CA GLU A 127 8.76 13.31 -1.52
C GLU A 127 7.25 13.00 -1.57
N ALA A 128 6.80 11.99 -0.81
CA ALA A 128 5.37 11.69 -0.67
C ALA A 128 4.62 12.87 -0.03
N GLY A 129 5.19 13.47 1.02
CA GLY A 129 4.66 14.65 1.66
C GLY A 129 4.56 15.86 0.72
N ASP A 130 5.59 16.10 -0.11
CA ASP A 130 5.59 17.16 -1.12
C ASP A 130 4.52 16.92 -2.19
N PHE A 131 4.43 15.68 -2.68
CA PHE A 131 3.41 15.27 -3.65
C PHE A 131 2.00 15.53 -3.11
N LEU A 132 1.72 15.13 -1.87
CA LEU A 132 0.41 15.33 -1.24
C LEU A 132 0.08 16.82 -1.02
N ARG A 133 1.07 17.63 -0.60
CA ARG A 133 0.90 19.08 -0.46
C ARG A 133 0.63 19.76 -1.78
N ALA A 134 1.42 19.45 -2.81
CA ALA A 134 1.24 19.98 -4.16
C ALA A 134 -0.16 19.66 -4.71
N ARG A 135 -0.64 18.43 -4.45
CA ARG A 135 -1.97 18.00 -4.88
C ARG A 135 -3.11 18.71 -4.13
N SER A 136 -2.93 18.96 -2.83
CA SER A 136 -3.92 19.68 -2.04
C SER A 136 -4.04 21.17 -2.42
N ALA A 137 -2.95 21.74 -2.93
CA ALA A 137 -2.94 23.11 -3.45
C ALA A 137 -3.48 23.21 -4.88
N SER A 138 -3.59 22.08 -5.59
CA SER A 138 -4.17 21.99 -6.92
C SER A 138 -5.69 21.81 -6.83
N ASP A 139 -6.40 22.05 -7.95
CA ASP A 139 -7.85 21.86 -8.04
C ASP A 139 -8.28 20.52 -7.40
N PRO A 140 -9.35 20.51 -6.56
CA PRO A 140 -9.90 19.30 -5.94
C PRO A 140 -10.23 18.17 -6.92
N GLY A 141 -10.36 18.49 -8.20
CA GLY A 141 -10.51 17.51 -9.31
C GLY A 141 -9.21 16.89 -9.80
N SER A 142 -8.04 17.31 -9.32
CA SER A 142 -6.76 16.73 -9.72
C SER A 142 -6.66 15.28 -9.26
N ARG A 143 -6.83 14.36 -10.19
CA ARG A 143 -6.85 12.90 -9.97
C ARG A 143 -5.47 12.28 -10.10
N ASN A 144 -4.45 13.04 -9.77
CA ASN A 144 -3.07 12.61 -9.93
C ASN A 144 -2.72 11.54 -8.91
N ALA A 145 -2.05 10.52 -9.37
CA ALA A 145 -1.43 9.49 -8.55
C ALA A 145 0.08 9.59 -8.67
N ALA A 146 0.82 8.95 -7.77
CA ALA A 146 2.26 8.81 -7.87
C ALA A 146 2.68 7.35 -7.81
N LEU A 147 3.62 6.97 -8.68
CA LEU A 147 4.14 5.62 -8.81
C LEU A 147 5.50 5.53 -8.13
N LEU A 148 5.64 4.57 -7.22
CA LEU A 148 6.92 4.19 -6.63
C LEU A 148 7.44 2.97 -7.39
N ARG A 149 8.62 3.09 -8.00
CA ARG A 149 9.25 1.99 -8.72
C ARG A 149 10.35 1.34 -7.91
N ALA A 150 10.67 0.10 -8.24
CA ALA A 150 11.83 -0.57 -7.70
C ALA A 150 13.12 0.12 -8.14
N GLU A 151 14.16 0.01 -7.30
CA GLU A 151 15.51 0.37 -7.69
C GLU A 151 15.96 -0.47 -8.89
N PRO A 152 16.53 0.15 -9.94
CA PRO A 152 16.99 -0.57 -11.13
C PRO A 152 18.16 -1.49 -10.80
N GLU A 153 17.99 -2.80 -10.96
CA GLU A 153 19.05 -3.80 -10.74
C GLU A 153 19.73 -4.22 -12.04
N THR A 154 18.94 -4.39 -13.10
CA THR A 154 19.45 -4.83 -14.39
C THR A 154 19.92 -3.64 -15.23
N PHE A 155 20.83 -3.93 -16.20
CA PHE A 155 21.29 -2.91 -17.16
C PHE A 155 20.12 -2.27 -17.94
N ILE A 156 19.14 -3.09 -18.33
CA ILE A 156 17.95 -2.61 -19.06
C ILE A 156 17.12 -1.67 -18.18
N GLU A 157 16.92 -2.00 -16.90
CA GLU A 157 16.19 -1.14 -15.97
C GLU A 157 16.92 0.19 -15.72
N ARG A 158 18.28 0.18 -15.71
CA ARG A 158 19.10 1.40 -15.57
C ARG A 158 18.99 2.30 -16.81
N LEU A 159 18.96 1.69 -17.99
CA LEU A 159 18.83 2.44 -19.26
C LEU A 159 17.38 2.93 -19.46
N PHE A 160 16.41 2.14 -19.04
CA PHE A 160 14.99 2.43 -19.16
C PHE A 160 14.30 2.30 -17.78
N PRO A 161 14.39 3.30 -16.88
CA PRO A 161 13.86 3.22 -15.52
C PRO A 161 12.35 2.91 -15.45
N ARG A 162 11.63 3.18 -16.54
CA ARG A 162 10.20 2.85 -16.63
C ARG A 162 9.92 1.34 -16.73
N THR A 163 10.92 0.52 -17.02
CA THR A 163 10.80 -0.95 -17.06
C THR A 163 10.98 -1.57 -15.70
N ALA A 164 11.57 -0.85 -14.72
CA ALA A 164 11.69 -1.32 -13.36
C ALA A 164 10.29 -1.65 -12.77
N PRO A 165 10.18 -2.74 -12.00
CA PRO A 165 8.92 -3.17 -11.42
C PRO A 165 8.24 -2.07 -10.61
N LEU A 166 6.93 -2.06 -10.65
CA LEU A 166 6.13 -1.19 -9.82
C LEU A 166 6.09 -1.74 -8.39
N ALA A 167 6.63 -0.98 -7.45
CA ALA A 167 6.69 -1.33 -6.04
C ALA A 167 5.51 -0.76 -5.24
N GLY A 168 5.02 0.44 -5.63
CA GLY A 168 3.93 1.08 -4.90
C GLY A 168 3.18 2.13 -5.70
N LEU A 169 2.08 2.58 -5.12
CA LEU A 169 1.17 3.58 -5.69
C LEU A 169 0.63 4.47 -4.58
N ILE A 170 0.76 5.79 -4.73
CA ILE A 170 0.01 6.77 -3.94
C ILE A 170 -1.14 7.27 -4.80
N ALA A 171 -2.37 7.21 -4.29
CA ALA A 171 -3.55 7.62 -5.06
C ALA A 171 -4.75 7.97 -4.16
N PRO A 172 -5.71 8.79 -4.65
CA PRO A 172 -6.95 9.07 -3.94
C PRO A 172 -7.73 7.78 -3.68
N ARG A 173 -8.17 7.59 -2.42
CA ARG A 173 -8.97 6.43 -2.02
C ARG A 173 -10.22 6.26 -2.87
N ASP A 174 -11.00 7.33 -3.04
CA ASP A 174 -12.28 7.26 -3.77
C ASP A 174 -12.07 6.79 -5.21
N ARG A 175 -10.98 7.24 -5.84
CA ARG A 175 -10.65 6.79 -7.19
C ARG A 175 -10.21 5.33 -7.22
N CYS A 176 -9.46 4.88 -6.20
CA CYS A 176 -9.09 3.48 -6.07
C CYS A 176 -10.32 2.59 -5.85
N VAL A 177 -11.31 3.02 -5.05
CA VAL A 177 -12.59 2.33 -4.85
C VAL A 177 -13.33 2.19 -6.19
N GLU A 178 -13.52 3.28 -6.94
CA GLU A 178 -14.17 3.24 -8.25
C GLU A 178 -13.49 2.28 -9.24
N LEU A 179 -12.15 2.31 -9.27
CA LEU A 179 -11.38 1.49 -10.20
C LEU A 179 -11.36 0.02 -9.77
N SER A 180 -11.21 -0.29 -8.48
CA SER A 180 -11.19 -1.66 -7.97
C SER A 180 -12.51 -2.40 -8.16
N ALA A 181 -13.63 -1.68 -8.28
CA ALA A 181 -14.93 -2.26 -8.60
C ALA A 181 -14.99 -2.83 -10.04
N LYS A 182 -14.15 -2.33 -10.96
CA LYS A 182 -14.14 -2.76 -12.36
C LYS A 182 -13.40 -4.10 -12.51
N LYS A 183 -13.95 -5.02 -13.32
CA LYS A 183 -13.32 -6.33 -13.57
C LYS A 183 -11.94 -6.21 -14.23
N SER A 184 -11.72 -5.18 -15.04
CA SER A 184 -10.44 -4.93 -15.74
C SER A 184 -9.30 -4.49 -14.83
N THR A 185 -9.57 -4.08 -13.58
CA THR A 185 -8.59 -3.59 -12.61
C THR A 185 -8.49 -4.52 -11.39
N SER A 186 -8.60 -5.81 -11.63
CA SER A 186 -8.61 -6.84 -10.58
C SER A 186 -7.24 -7.07 -9.92
N GLN A 187 -6.18 -6.51 -10.48
CA GLN A 187 -4.80 -6.64 -10.00
C GLN A 187 -4.18 -5.27 -9.75
N PHE A 188 -3.22 -5.21 -8.82
CA PHE A 188 -2.51 -3.99 -8.48
C PHE A 188 -1.89 -3.28 -9.70
N THR A 189 -1.22 -4.03 -10.58
CA THR A 189 -0.61 -3.47 -11.80
C THR A 189 -1.63 -2.87 -12.75
N ALA A 190 -2.79 -3.49 -12.88
CA ALA A 190 -3.87 -2.96 -13.70
C ALA A 190 -4.51 -1.71 -13.08
N LEU A 191 -4.67 -1.71 -11.75
CA LEU A 191 -5.12 -0.54 -10.99
C LEU A 191 -4.17 0.65 -11.20
N ALA A 192 -2.87 0.44 -11.02
CA ALA A 192 -1.86 1.50 -11.18
C ALA A 192 -1.80 2.05 -12.61
N ARG A 193 -1.91 1.18 -13.63
CA ARG A 193 -1.95 1.60 -15.05
C ARG A 193 -3.21 2.40 -15.41
N SER A 194 -4.27 2.28 -14.63
CA SER A 194 -5.50 3.05 -14.86
C SER A 194 -5.35 4.55 -14.53
N PHE A 195 -4.29 4.92 -13.82
CA PHE A 195 -3.91 6.31 -13.58
C PHE A 195 -3.01 6.84 -14.70
N ARG A 196 -3.63 7.28 -15.81
CA ARG A 196 -2.89 7.68 -17.04
C ARG A 196 -1.89 8.82 -16.84
N SER A 197 -2.14 9.71 -15.88
CA SER A 197 -1.30 10.89 -15.56
C SER A 197 -0.58 10.74 -14.22
N ALA A 198 -0.26 9.52 -13.81
CA ALA A 198 0.48 9.32 -12.56
C ALA A 198 1.90 9.89 -12.67
N ALA A 199 2.31 10.66 -11.67
CA ALA A 199 3.69 11.10 -11.52
C ALA A 199 4.59 9.92 -11.16
N ALA A 200 5.84 9.93 -11.57
CA ALA A 200 6.82 9.00 -11.04
C ALA A 200 7.54 9.67 -9.85
N LEU A 201 7.58 8.99 -8.71
CA LEU A 201 8.45 9.41 -7.62
C LEU A 201 9.92 9.26 -8.04
N ARG A 202 10.77 10.16 -7.57
CA ARG A 202 12.22 10.12 -7.80
C ARG A 202 12.89 9.08 -6.90
N THR A 203 12.37 8.95 -5.66
CA THR A 203 12.77 7.88 -4.76
C THR A 203 12.31 6.54 -5.30
N ASN A 204 13.17 5.54 -5.14
CA ASN A 204 12.89 4.17 -5.53
C ASN A 204 12.59 3.33 -4.28
N ALA A 205 12.00 2.17 -4.47
CA ALA A 205 11.89 1.15 -3.44
C ALA A 205 13.00 0.11 -3.62
N ARG A 206 13.67 -0.24 -2.53
CA ARG A 206 14.67 -1.32 -2.55
C ARG A 206 13.97 -2.67 -2.55
N ARG A 207 14.43 -3.59 -3.38
CA ARG A 207 14.00 -5.00 -3.30
C ARG A 207 14.56 -5.64 -2.04
N ILE A 208 13.76 -6.48 -1.41
CA ILE A 208 14.12 -7.23 -0.21
C ILE A 208 14.27 -8.67 -0.64
N GLY A 209 15.47 -9.07 -1.01
CA GLY A 209 15.82 -10.43 -1.44
C GLY A 209 16.82 -11.06 -0.50
#